data_5058285f0ecd8b2814ce006397e74f15
#
_entry.id   5058285f0ecd8b2814ce006397e74f15
#
_cell.length_a   1.000
_cell.length_b   1.000
_cell.length_c   1.000
_cell.angle_alpha   90.00
_cell.angle_beta   90.00
_cell.angle_gamma   90.00
#
_symmetry.space_group_name_H-M   'P 1'
#
loop_
_entity.id
_entity.type
_entity.pdbx_description
1 polymer ?
#
loop_
_entity_poly.entity_id
_entity_poly.type
_entity_poly.pdbx_seq_one_letter_code
_entity_poly.pdbx_strand_id
1 'polypeptide(L)'
;MARMQTSAAGSPRRHRGFTLLELLVVMAIVAMVSLGVGFALRDGALAQLERDADRLGAMLESARARSRVTGVPVRWYADAQGFRFEGLTPPELPQAWLDSDTRVAGIPGPTGAADTATLLLGPEPIIGPQEVVLVSTSQTGRSVRLATDGLRPFSVQVPGP
;
A
#
# COMPACT_ATOMS: atom_id res chain seq x y z
N MET A 1 50.37 -19.32 71.29
CA MET A 1 49.86 -18.27 70.41
C MET A 1 48.79 -18.86 69.53
N ALA A 2 47.53 -18.63 69.85
CA ALA A 2 46.34 -19.12 69.10
C ALA A 2 45.88 -18.02 68.14
N ARG A 3 45.80 -18.32 66.86
CA ARG A 3 45.24 -17.41 65.86
C ARG A 3 43.73 -17.76 65.70
N MET A 4 42.89 -16.82 66.12
CA MET A 4 41.46 -16.83 65.83
C MET A 4 41.24 -16.47 64.32
N GLN A 5 40.67 -17.38 63.58
CA GLN A 5 40.14 -17.10 62.24
C GLN A 5 38.70 -16.60 62.36
N THR A 6 38.47 -15.35 61.92
CA THR A 6 37.17 -14.77 61.85
C THR A 6 36.53 -15.12 60.52
N SER A 7 35.54 -16.02 60.53
CA SER A 7 34.75 -16.37 59.36
C SER A 7 33.79 -15.20 59.07
N ALA A 8 33.94 -14.53 57.93
CA ALA A 8 32.99 -13.57 57.43
C ALA A 8 31.73 -14.30 56.93
N ALA A 9 30.62 -14.02 57.59
CA ALA A 9 29.29 -14.50 57.15
C ALA A 9 28.91 -13.81 55.87
N GLY A 10 28.89 -14.57 54.78
CA GLY A 10 28.36 -14.12 53.49
C GLY A 10 26.86 -13.86 53.58
N SER A 11 26.44 -12.62 53.29
CA SER A 11 25.03 -12.26 53.27
C SER A 11 24.27 -13.06 52.20
N PRO A 12 23.17 -13.71 52.50
CA PRO A 12 22.37 -14.45 51.51
C PRO A 12 21.74 -13.42 50.54
N ARG A 13 22.12 -13.49 49.28
CA ARG A 13 21.43 -12.78 48.20
C ARG A 13 20.02 -13.29 48.10
N ARG A 14 19.04 -12.54 48.60
CA ARG A 14 17.63 -12.83 48.38
C ARG A 14 17.32 -12.81 46.91
N HIS A 15 17.16 -13.96 46.31
CA HIS A 15 16.56 -14.07 44.99
C HIS A 15 15.09 -13.63 45.12
N ARG A 16 14.79 -12.43 44.60
CA ARG A 16 13.41 -11.98 44.45
C ARG A 16 12.79 -12.83 43.34
N GLY A 17 11.94 -13.75 43.70
CA GLY A 17 11.12 -14.46 42.73
C GLY A 17 10.11 -13.50 42.09
N PHE A 18 9.85 -13.69 40.82
CA PHE A 18 8.79 -12.97 40.11
C PHE A 18 7.44 -13.23 40.77
N THR A 19 6.67 -12.18 41.02
CA THR A 19 5.30 -12.35 41.54
C THR A 19 4.34 -12.65 40.38
N LEU A 20 3.29 -13.43 40.64
CA LEU A 20 2.27 -13.75 39.66
C LEU A 20 1.61 -12.47 39.10
N LEU A 21 1.46 -11.46 39.95
CA LEU A 21 0.93 -10.13 39.57
C LEU A 21 1.86 -9.43 38.57
N GLU A 22 3.19 -9.49 38.76
CA GLU A 22 4.17 -8.88 37.85
C GLU A 22 4.14 -9.53 36.47
N LEU A 23 4.02 -10.87 36.43
CA LEU A 23 3.85 -11.58 35.16
C LEU A 23 2.55 -11.18 34.45
N LEU A 24 1.45 -11.02 35.19
CA LEU A 24 0.15 -10.66 34.64
C LEU A 24 0.16 -9.22 34.07
N VAL A 25 0.84 -8.29 34.76
CA VAL A 25 1.01 -6.91 34.28
C VAL A 25 1.86 -6.87 33.03
N VAL A 26 2.97 -7.62 32.99
CA VAL A 26 3.82 -7.69 31.79
C VAL A 26 3.05 -8.24 30.60
N MET A 27 2.28 -9.34 30.80
CA MET A 27 1.45 -9.89 29.74
C MET A 27 0.38 -8.93 29.25
N ALA A 28 -0.24 -8.15 30.16
CA ALA A 28 -1.22 -7.13 29.79
C ALA A 28 -0.59 -6.01 28.94
N ILE A 29 0.61 -5.54 29.32
CA ILE A 29 1.34 -4.52 28.56
C ILE A 29 1.73 -5.05 27.18
N VAL A 30 2.27 -6.27 27.09
CA VAL A 30 2.65 -6.89 25.81
C VAL A 30 1.43 -7.03 24.91
N ALA A 31 0.29 -7.48 25.43
CA ALA A 31 -0.95 -7.59 24.66
C ALA A 31 -1.42 -6.23 24.13
N MET A 32 -1.36 -5.17 24.96
CA MET A 32 -1.77 -3.83 24.59
C MET A 32 -0.87 -3.24 23.49
N VAL A 33 0.45 -3.40 23.60
CA VAL A 33 1.43 -2.96 22.59
C VAL A 33 1.23 -3.72 21.28
N SER A 34 1.01 -5.04 21.34
CA SER A 34 0.82 -5.88 20.15
C SER A 34 -0.42 -5.48 19.35
N LEU A 35 -1.52 -5.10 20.01
CA LEU A 35 -2.71 -4.56 19.36
C LEU A 35 -2.43 -3.23 18.65
N GLY A 36 -1.70 -2.31 19.29
CA GLY A 36 -1.37 -1.00 18.71
C GLY A 36 -0.53 -1.12 17.43
N VAL A 37 0.44 -2.02 17.38
CA VAL A 37 1.27 -2.26 16.19
C VAL A 37 0.44 -2.76 15.02
N GLY A 38 -0.53 -3.65 15.25
CA GLY A 38 -1.41 -4.17 14.20
C GLY A 38 -2.26 -3.09 13.52
N PHE A 39 -2.75 -2.11 14.26
CA PHE A 39 -3.49 -0.97 13.71
C PHE A 39 -2.59 -0.04 12.90
N ALA A 40 -1.41 0.32 13.42
CA ALA A 40 -0.47 1.21 12.74
C ALA A 40 0.00 0.66 11.38
N LEU A 41 0.22 -0.65 11.27
CA LEU A 41 0.60 -1.28 10.01
C LEU A 41 -0.54 -1.27 8.98
N ARG A 42 -1.78 -1.43 9.43
CA ARG A 42 -2.97 -1.40 8.55
C ARG A 42 -3.20 -0.02 7.95
N ASP A 43 -3.09 1.02 8.75
CA ASP A 43 -3.26 2.41 8.29
C ASP A 43 -2.14 2.82 7.34
N GLY A 44 -0.92 2.34 7.57
CA GLY A 44 0.23 2.57 6.71
C GLY A 44 0.03 2.03 5.28
N ALA A 45 -0.47 0.80 5.12
CA ALA A 45 -0.67 0.20 3.81
C ALA A 45 -1.79 0.87 2.99
N LEU A 46 -2.88 1.29 3.65
CA LEU A 46 -3.93 2.05 2.96
C LEU A 46 -3.39 3.39 2.46
N ALA A 47 -2.66 4.12 3.31
CA ALA A 47 -2.04 5.39 2.92
C ALA A 47 -0.99 5.22 1.80
N GLN A 48 -0.36 4.07 1.67
CA GLN A 48 0.53 3.75 0.54
C GLN A 48 -0.26 3.52 -0.75
N LEU A 49 -1.33 2.73 -0.70
CA LEU A 49 -2.22 2.53 -1.85
C LEU A 49 -2.85 3.84 -2.33
N GLU A 50 -3.26 4.71 -1.42
CA GLU A 50 -3.80 6.04 -1.75
C GLU A 50 -2.75 6.89 -2.47
N ARG A 51 -1.50 6.92 -1.98
CA ARG A 51 -0.40 7.65 -2.66
C ARG A 51 -0.09 7.10 -4.05
N ASP A 52 -0.10 5.77 -4.21
CA ASP A 52 0.07 5.14 -5.54
C ASP A 52 -1.10 5.48 -6.47
N ALA A 53 -2.33 5.49 -5.94
CA ALA A 53 -3.53 5.85 -6.71
C ALA A 53 -3.51 7.32 -7.14
N ASP A 54 -3.18 8.25 -6.25
CA ASP A 54 -3.07 9.68 -6.56
C ASP A 54 -1.99 9.94 -7.62
N ARG A 55 -0.82 9.29 -7.46
CA ARG A 55 0.26 9.39 -8.44
C ARG A 55 -0.15 8.82 -9.78
N LEU A 56 -0.79 7.64 -9.80
CA LEU A 56 -1.31 7.05 -11.04
C LEU A 56 -2.33 7.99 -11.68
N GLY A 57 -3.28 8.55 -10.93
CA GLY A 57 -4.25 9.52 -11.42
C GLY A 57 -3.59 10.71 -12.12
N ALA A 58 -2.57 11.30 -11.50
CA ALA A 58 -1.80 12.40 -12.09
C ALA A 58 -1.08 11.98 -13.39
N MET A 59 -0.54 10.77 -13.45
CA MET A 59 0.09 10.23 -14.67
C MET A 59 -0.92 9.97 -15.78
N LEU A 60 -2.09 9.40 -15.46
CA LEU A 60 -3.17 9.18 -16.43
C LEU A 60 -3.66 10.51 -17.03
N GLU A 61 -3.85 11.54 -16.22
CA GLU A 61 -4.23 12.88 -16.70
C GLU A 61 -3.12 13.54 -17.55
N SER A 62 -1.85 13.37 -17.17
CA SER A 62 -0.73 13.83 -18.00
C SER A 62 -0.70 13.13 -19.35
N ALA A 63 -0.89 11.82 -19.36
CA ALA A 63 -0.95 11.02 -20.58
C ALA A 63 -2.14 11.41 -21.47
N ARG A 64 -3.32 11.63 -20.86
CA ARG A 64 -4.53 12.12 -21.53
C ARG A 64 -4.32 13.51 -22.15
N ALA A 65 -3.67 14.42 -21.42
CA ALA A 65 -3.35 15.75 -21.94
C ALA A 65 -2.41 15.66 -23.15
N ARG A 66 -1.36 14.83 -23.08
CA ARG A 66 -0.43 14.62 -24.20
C ARG A 66 -1.12 13.99 -25.42
N SER A 67 -1.97 12.97 -25.19
CA SER A 67 -2.77 12.34 -26.26
C SER A 67 -3.60 13.38 -27.02
N ARG A 68 -4.27 14.30 -26.30
CA ARG A 68 -5.06 15.38 -26.92
C ARG A 68 -4.22 16.36 -27.72
N VAL A 69 -3.03 16.70 -27.23
CA VAL A 69 -2.12 17.64 -27.92
C VAL A 69 -1.52 17.01 -29.18
N THR A 70 -1.14 15.74 -29.12
CA THR A 70 -0.48 15.05 -30.25
C THR A 70 -1.46 14.42 -31.23
N GLY A 71 -2.71 14.23 -30.86
CA GLY A 71 -3.70 13.49 -31.63
C GLY A 71 -3.43 11.97 -31.68
N VAL A 72 -2.46 11.46 -30.91
CA VAL A 72 -2.08 10.03 -30.89
C VAL A 72 -2.82 9.36 -29.73
N PRO A 73 -3.52 8.23 -30.00
CA PRO A 73 -4.14 7.44 -28.93
C PRO A 73 -3.11 6.94 -27.93
N VAL A 74 -3.36 7.17 -26.65
CA VAL A 74 -2.54 6.62 -25.56
C VAL A 74 -3.34 5.56 -24.82
N ARG A 75 -2.68 4.44 -24.55
CA ARG A 75 -3.23 3.34 -23.74
C ARG A 75 -2.35 3.13 -22.54
N TRP A 76 -2.98 2.86 -21.43
CA TRP A 76 -2.33 2.41 -20.22
C TRP A 76 -2.64 0.93 -20.01
N TYR A 77 -1.63 0.16 -19.62
CA TYR A 77 -1.73 -1.27 -19.31
C TYR A 77 -1.11 -1.55 -17.96
N ALA A 78 -1.73 -2.44 -17.20
CA ALA A 78 -1.12 -3.03 -16.03
C ALA A 78 -1.15 -4.56 -16.13
N ASP A 79 -0.10 -5.18 -15.64
CA ASP A 79 0.08 -6.61 -15.56
C ASP A 79 0.69 -7.00 -14.19
N ALA A 80 1.03 -8.27 -14.00
CA ALA A 80 1.62 -8.76 -12.76
C ALA A 80 2.98 -8.14 -12.43
N GLN A 81 3.69 -7.58 -13.42
CA GLN A 81 5.02 -6.98 -13.25
C GLN A 81 4.98 -5.49 -12.96
N GLY A 82 3.88 -4.79 -13.34
CA GLY A 82 3.75 -3.35 -13.17
C GLY A 82 2.74 -2.74 -14.11
N PHE A 83 3.07 -1.57 -14.62
CA PHE A 83 2.24 -0.88 -15.63
C PHE A 83 3.10 -0.14 -16.65
N ARG A 84 2.51 0.17 -17.80
CA ARG A 84 3.16 0.92 -18.89
C ARG A 84 2.16 1.76 -19.68
N PHE A 85 2.69 2.76 -20.36
CA PHE A 85 1.94 3.58 -21.30
C PHE A 85 2.42 3.27 -22.72
N GLU A 86 1.49 3.11 -23.66
CA GLU A 86 1.73 2.94 -25.06
C GLU A 86 1.18 4.15 -25.83
N GLY A 87 1.89 4.60 -26.85
CA GLY A 87 1.52 5.78 -27.66
C GLY A 87 2.02 7.12 -27.11
N LEU A 88 2.74 7.15 -25.99
CA LEU A 88 3.37 8.37 -25.49
C LEU A 88 4.64 8.69 -26.27
N THR A 89 4.77 9.98 -26.66
CA THR A 89 6.04 10.54 -27.11
C THR A 89 6.93 10.89 -25.91
N PRO A 90 8.27 10.79 -26.03
CA PRO A 90 9.19 11.21 -24.98
C PRO A 90 8.93 12.63 -24.45
N PRO A 91 9.18 12.91 -23.17
CA PRO A 91 9.74 12.01 -22.16
C PRO A 91 8.71 10.98 -21.66
N GLU A 92 9.18 9.76 -21.38
CA GLU A 92 8.34 8.70 -20.86
C GLU A 92 7.87 9.00 -19.42
N LEU A 93 6.71 8.48 -19.07
CA LEU A 93 6.23 8.51 -17.70
C LEU A 93 6.80 7.32 -16.90
N PRO A 94 6.93 7.45 -15.56
CA PRO A 94 7.33 6.33 -14.73
C PRO A 94 6.40 5.13 -14.92
N GLN A 95 6.96 3.91 -14.85
CA GLN A 95 6.25 2.65 -15.11
C GLN A 95 6.25 1.71 -13.90
N ALA A 96 6.68 2.20 -12.73
CA ALA A 96 6.75 1.41 -11.51
C ALA A 96 5.86 2.00 -10.41
N TRP A 97 5.30 1.12 -9.59
CA TRP A 97 4.62 1.50 -8.36
C TRP A 97 5.60 2.12 -7.36
N LEU A 98 5.11 2.94 -6.43
CA LEU A 98 5.91 3.44 -5.31
C LEU A 98 6.17 2.33 -4.30
N ASP A 99 5.14 1.50 -4.08
CA ASP A 99 5.21 0.34 -3.21
C ASP A 99 5.24 -0.95 -4.03
N SER A 100 6.21 -1.82 -3.73
CA SER A 100 6.36 -3.13 -4.37
C SER A 100 5.17 -4.06 -4.14
N ASP A 101 4.34 -3.79 -3.13
CA ASP A 101 3.17 -4.58 -2.80
C ASP A 101 1.88 -4.11 -3.50
N THR A 102 1.93 -2.96 -4.19
CA THR A 102 0.79 -2.46 -4.96
C THR A 102 0.60 -3.27 -6.24
N ARG A 103 -0.63 -3.70 -6.49
CA ARG A 103 -1.06 -4.40 -7.72
C ARG A 103 -2.40 -3.86 -8.18
N VAL A 104 -2.72 -4.10 -9.45
CA VAL A 104 -4.06 -3.85 -9.98
C VAL A 104 -4.91 -5.10 -9.77
N ALA A 105 -6.08 -4.94 -9.18
CA ALA A 105 -7.08 -6.01 -9.16
C ALA A 105 -7.53 -6.30 -10.59
N GLY A 106 -7.67 -7.59 -10.93
CA GLY A 106 -8.08 -8.00 -12.28
C GLY A 106 -9.37 -7.29 -12.69
N ILE A 107 -9.29 -6.42 -13.68
CA ILE A 107 -10.48 -5.88 -14.34
C ILE A 107 -10.88 -6.93 -15.36
N PRO A 108 -12.11 -7.46 -15.35
CA PRO A 108 -12.63 -8.25 -16.45
C PRO A 108 -12.67 -7.34 -17.68
N GLY A 109 -11.68 -7.45 -18.53
CA GLY A 109 -11.72 -6.79 -19.84
C GLY A 109 -12.87 -7.35 -20.68
N PRO A 110 -13.42 -6.61 -21.65
CA PRO A 110 -14.51 -7.06 -22.52
C PRO A 110 -14.16 -8.32 -23.33
N THR A 111 -12.93 -8.75 -23.34
CA THR A 111 -12.42 -9.93 -24.06
C THR A 111 -12.12 -11.14 -23.16
N GLY A 112 -12.42 -11.08 -21.86
CA GLY A 112 -12.21 -12.23 -20.96
C GLY A 112 -10.76 -12.61 -20.68
N ALA A 113 -9.78 -11.82 -21.11
CA ALA A 113 -8.38 -12.01 -20.75
C ALA A 113 -8.16 -11.45 -19.34
N ALA A 114 -8.10 -12.35 -18.37
CA ALA A 114 -8.14 -12.06 -16.94
C ALA A 114 -6.87 -11.39 -16.37
N ASP A 115 -5.86 -11.11 -17.19
CA ASP A 115 -4.53 -10.80 -16.67
C ASP A 115 -4.02 -9.39 -17.00
N THR A 116 -4.80 -8.53 -17.65
CA THR A 116 -4.35 -7.20 -18.04
C THR A 116 -5.46 -6.16 -17.89
N ALA A 117 -5.21 -5.16 -17.07
CA ALA A 117 -6.05 -3.98 -17.00
C ALA A 117 -5.63 -2.98 -18.09
N THR A 118 -6.60 -2.46 -18.85
CA THR A 118 -6.33 -1.52 -19.94
C THR A 118 -7.24 -0.29 -19.83
N LEU A 119 -6.65 0.92 -19.96
CA LEU A 119 -7.38 2.17 -20.08
C LEU A 119 -7.03 2.85 -21.40
N LEU A 120 -8.03 3.47 -22.05
CA LEU A 120 -7.86 4.31 -23.23
C LEU A 120 -7.93 5.78 -22.83
N LEU A 121 -6.86 6.54 -23.12
CA LEU A 121 -6.65 7.90 -22.63
C LEU A 121 -6.76 8.98 -23.72
N GLY A 122 -7.62 8.78 -24.70
CA GLY A 122 -7.83 9.74 -25.77
C GLY A 122 -7.32 9.23 -27.12
N PRO A 123 -7.24 10.10 -28.15
CA PRO A 123 -7.17 11.58 -28.16
C PRO A 123 -8.50 12.32 -27.99
N GLU A 124 -9.61 11.64 -27.94
CA GLU A 124 -10.93 12.27 -27.85
C GLU A 124 -11.03 13.13 -26.56
N PRO A 125 -11.71 14.31 -26.63
CA PRO A 125 -11.90 15.16 -25.47
C PRO A 125 -12.68 14.48 -24.35
N ILE A 126 -13.64 13.64 -24.72
CA ILE A 126 -14.48 12.86 -23.81
C ILE A 126 -14.16 11.38 -24.04
N ILE A 127 -13.75 10.71 -23.00
CA ILE A 127 -13.57 9.25 -22.97
C ILE A 127 -14.76 8.61 -22.22
N GLY A 128 -14.98 7.32 -22.41
CA GLY A 128 -15.97 6.62 -21.60
C GLY A 128 -15.57 6.56 -20.12
N PRO A 129 -16.52 6.28 -19.22
CA PRO A 129 -16.20 5.99 -17.82
C PRO A 129 -15.21 4.84 -17.72
N GLN A 130 -14.21 4.99 -16.87
CA GLN A 130 -13.16 3.99 -16.67
C GLN A 130 -12.75 3.94 -15.22
N GLU A 131 -12.28 2.77 -14.76
CA GLU A 131 -11.84 2.58 -13.40
C GLU A 131 -10.69 1.58 -13.30
N VAL A 132 -9.89 1.75 -12.27
CA VAL A 132 -8.83 0.84 -11.86
C VAL A 132 -8.94 0.64 -10.35
N VAL A 133 -8.81 -0.60 -9.90
CA VAL A 133 -8.79 -0.93 -8.48
C VAL A 133 -7.37 -1.37 -8.12
N LEU A 134 -6.75 -0.65 -7.20
CA LEU A 134 -5.46 -1.00 -6.62
C LEU A 134 -5.67 -1.83 -5.36
N VAL A 135 -4.84 -2.85 -5.17
CA VAL A 135 -4.85 -3.74 -4.01
C VAL A 135 -3.45 -3.90 -3.46
N SER A 136 -3.34 -4.17 -2.16
CA SER A 136 -2.08 -4.56 -1.54
C SER A 136 -1.96 -6.07 -1.50
N THR A 137 -0.80 -6.60 -1.90
CA THR A 137 -0.50 -8.05 -1.78
C THR A 137 -0.13 -8.44 -0.35
N SER A 138 0.41 -7.52 0.44
CA SER A 138 0.76 -7.76 1.85
C SER A 138 -0.44 -7.69 2.80
N GLN A 139 -1.54 -7.03 2.40
CA GLN A 139 -2.73 -6.88 3.23
C GLN A 139 -4.00 -7.20 2.45
N THR A 140 -4.50 -8.40 2.66
CA THR A 140 -5.75 -8.87 2.03
C THR A 140 -6.95 -8.01 2.45
N GLY A 141 -7.78 -7.63 1.48
CA GLY A 141 -9.01 -6.86 1.71
C GLY A 141 -8.83 -5.34 1.73
N ARG A 142 -7.62 -4.83 1.44
CA ARG A 142 -7.41 -3.39 1.22
C ARG A 142 -7.39 -3.08 -0.26
N SER A 143 -8.25 -2.15 -0.67
CA SER A 143 -8.33 -1.69 -2.05
C SER A 143 -8.63 -0.21 -2.11
N VAL A 144 -8.14 0.42 -3.16
CA VAL A 144 -8.40 1.82 -3.51
C VAL A 144 -8.89 1.85 -4.94
N ARG A 145 -9.99 2.52 -5.19
CA ARG A 145 -10.58 2.67 -6.50
C ARG A 145 -10.20 4.03 -7.10
N LEU A 146 -9.61 4.02 -8.28
CA LEU A 146 -9.33 5.20 -9.08
C LEU A 146 -10.28 5.20 -10.28
N ALA A 147 -11.12 6.21 -10.41
CA ALA A 147 -12.16 6.25 -11.45
C ALA A 147 -12.33 7.63 -12.08
N THR A 148 -12.82 7.63 -13.31
CA THR A 148 -13.30 8.82 -14.04
C THR A 148 -14.66 8.52 -14.68
N ASP A 149 -15.51 9.56 -14.77
CA ASP A 149 -16.72 9.55 -15.58
C ASP A 149 -16.46 9.90 -17.05
N GLY A 150 -15.19 10.15 -17.41
CA GLY A 150 -14.75 10.55 -18.73
C GLY A 150 -14.75 12.06 -18.97
N LEU A 151 -15.42 12.84 -18.15
CA LEU A 151 -15.44 14.29 -18.17
C LEU A 151 -14.51 14.89 -17.13
N ARG A 152 -14.53 14.34 -15.92
CA ARG A 152 -13.70 14.74 -14.78
C ARG A 152 -12.36 14.01 -14.79
N PRO A 153 -11.34 14.56 -14.14
CA PRO A 153 -10.09 13.86 -13.91
C PRO A 153 -10.31 12.54 -13.15
N PHE A 154 -9.37 11.61 -13.33
CA PHE A 154 -9.29 10.44 -12.47
C PHE A 154 -9.15 10.86 -11.00
N SER A 155 -9.98 10.31 -10.15
CA SER A 155 -9.99 10.60 -8.72
C SER A 155 -10.09 9.32 -7.89
N VAL A 156 -9.42 9.35 -6.74
CA VAL A 156 -9.50 8.27 -5.76
C VAL A 156 -10.90 8.26 -5.16
N GLN A 157 -11.54 7.11 -5.22
CA GLN A 157 -12.81 6.85 -4.56
C GLN A 157 -12.54 5.86 -3.42
N VAL A 158 -12.54 6.35 -2.20
CA VAL A 158 -12.49 5.49 -1.03
C VAL A 158 -13.88 4.86 -0.89
N PRO A 159 -13.99 3.51 -0.85
CA PRO A 159 -15.27 2.88 -0.51
C PRO A 159 -15.71 3.43 0.83
N GLY A 160 -16.87 4.08 0.86
CA GLY A 160 -17.47 4.49 2.13
C GLY A 160 -17.67 3.28 3.04
N PRO A 161 -17.72 3.50 4.36
CA PRO A 161 -17.94 2.44 5.34
C PRO A 161 -19.24 1.70 5.13
#